data_f0cae9d078ab9514758a1d7dc6864169
#
_entry.id   f0cae9d078ab9514758a1d7dc6864169
#
_cell.length_a   1.000
_cell.length_b   1.000
_cell.length_c   1.000
_cell.angle_alpha   90.00
_cell.angle_beta   90.00
_cell.angle_gamma   90.00
#
_symmetry.space_group_name_H-M   'P 1'
#
loop_
_entity.id
_entity.type
_entity.pdbx_description
1 polymer ?
#
loop_
_entity_poly.entity_id
_entity_poly.type
_entity_poly.pdbx_seq_one_letter_code
_entity_poly.pdbx_strand_id
1 'polypeptide(L)'
;MGRIVCFGELLLRLGAPGRELLLQSPQLQVHVGGAEANVGVSLSRFGHQVAMVSTVAGNALGAHVLGELRRHGVDTRGVREDAEGRMGLYFLTTGAVQRASEVVYDRADSAFARSTAADYDWPSLLQGAQWLHLSGVSPALGPDVAQATLAAARAARALGVRVSFDGNFRPKLWQRWGGDAQAILHELFAQADIVFADYRDIEVILGQRFEQADVVAKVEAAAAAAFAAFPQLQWMACTQRQAISVDHHALGALLLGRDGTRAQAPVRQLQGIVDRIGGGDAFAAGILHGILSGFDADATVRFGLAAGGLKHSIPGDFNPVSEADVLALVGEERFDVRR
;
A
#
# COMPACT_ATOMS: atom_id res chain seq x y z
N MET A 1 4.37 -8.93 -20.37
CA MET A 1 4.23 -8.40 -19.00
C MET A 1 3.08 -9.14 -18.32
N GLY A 2 3.29 -9.62 -17.08
CA GLY A 2 2.27 -10.37 -16.38
C GLY A 2 1.22 -9.48 -15.75
N ARG A 3 0.02 -10.05 -15.56
CA ARG A 3 -1.11 -9.38 -14.90
C ARG A 3 -0.89 -9.38 -13.38
N ILE A 4 -1.16 -8.24 -12.75
CA ILE A 4 -1.13 -8.07 -11.29
C ILE A 4 -2.57 -7.85 -10.83
N VAL A 5 -3.00 -8.58 -9.80
CA VAL A 5 -4.31 -8.40 -9.17
C VAL A 5 -4.08 -7.73 -7.81
N CYS A 6 -4.84 -6.68 -7.52
CA CYS A 6 -4.85 -6.00 -6.23
C CYS A 6 -6.22 -6.26 -5.57
N PHE A 7 -6.24 -6.67 -4.29
CA PHE A 7 -7.48 -6.90 -3.57
C PHE A 7 -7.52 -6.10 -2.28
N GLY A 8 -8.47 -5.20 -2.17
CA GLY A 8 -8.63 -4.35 -1.00
C GLY A 8 -9.78 -3.36 -1.12
N GLU A 9 -9.98 -2.55 -0.08
CA GLU A 9 -11.06 -1.56 -0.05
C GLU A 9 -10.77 -0.36 -0.94
N LEU A 10 -11.75 -0.01 -1.75
CA LEU A 10 -11.84 1.26 -2.45
C LEU A 10 -12.66 2.23 -1.62
N LEU A 11 -12.13 3.43 -1.36
CA LEU A 11 -12.74 4.41 -0.47
C LEU A 11 -12.57 5.84 -0.99
N LEU A 12 -13.29 6.77 -0.36
CA LEU A 12 -13.17 8.19 -0.63
C LEU A 12 -12.50 8.89 0.56
N ARG A 13 -11.47 9.68 0.26
CA ARG A 13 -10.91 10.65 1.18
C ARG A 13 -11.60 11.98 1.03
N LEU A 14 -12.06 12.53 2.14
CA LEU A 14 -12.64 13.86 2.24
C LEU A 14 -11.65 14.75 3.02
N GLY A 15 -10.91 15.59 2.31
CA GLY A 15 -9.86 16.44 2.88
C GLY A 15 -10.32 17.88 3.07
N ALA A 16 -9.89 18.54 4.16
CA ALA A 16 -9.98 19.98 4.24
C ALA A 16 -9.14 20.64 3.16
N PRO A 17 -9.55 21.76 2.56
CA PRO A 17 -8.74 22.47 1.57
C PRO A 17 -7.41 22.95 2.17
N GLY A 18 -6.32 22.74 1.43
CA GLY A 18 -5.00 23.21 1.83
C GLY A 18 -4.58 22.76 3.24
N ARG A 19 -4.45 23.71 4.16
CA ARG A 19 -4.06 23.47 5.56
C ARG A 19 -5.15 23.87 6.56
N GLU A 20 -6.40 24.03 6.11
CA GLU A 20 -7.54 24.33 6.95
C GLU A 20 -7.82 23.18 7.95
N LEU A 21 -8.52 23.51 9.03
CA LEU A 21 -9.14 22.51 9.89
C LEU A 21 -10.33 21.88 9.16
N LEU A 22 -10.64 20.65 9.50
CA LEU A 22 -11.81 19.97 8.95
C LEU A 22 -13.07 20.80 9.25
N LEU A 23 -13.86 21.09 8.20
CA LEU A 23 -15.07 21.89 8.25
C LEU A 23 -14.85 23.36 8.65
N GLN A 24 -13.63 23.88 8.61
CA GLN A 24 -13.38 25.32 8.76
C GLN A 24 -14.02 26.13 7.62
N SER A 25 -14.01 25.59 6.41
CA SER A 25 -14.81 26.08 5.29
C SER A 25 -15.89 25.04 4.90
N PRO A 26 -16.98 25.44 4.20
CA PRO A 26 -18.04 24.52 3.80
C PRO A 26 -17.66 23.66 2.58
N GLN A 27 -16.40 23.35 2.40
CA GLN A 27 -15.87 22.59 1.26
C GLN A 27 -14.99 21.44 1.72
N LEU A 28 -15.05 20.32 1.01
CA LEU A 28 -14.15 19.19 1.18
C LEU A 28 -13.59 18.79 -0.21
N GLN A 29 -12.30 18.51 -0.26
CA GLN A 29 -11.67 17.92 -1.44
C GLN A 29 -11.89 16.41 -1.41
N VAL A 30 -12.41 15.85 -2.50
CA VAL A 30 -12.66 14.42 -2.63
C VAL A 30 -11.54 13.79 -3.44
N HIS A 31 -10.94 12.73 -2.88
CA HIS A 31 -9.97 11.89 -3.58
C HIS A 31 -10.38 10.43 -3.46
N VAL A 32 -10.16 9.67 -4.51
CA VAL A 32 -10.27 8.20 -4.47
C VAL A 32 -8.99 7.62 -3.91
N GLY A 33 -9.10 6.61 -3.05
CA GLY A 33 -7.96 5.92 -2.46
C GLY A 33 -8.28 4.48 -2.07
N GLY A 34 -7.30 3.86 -1.48
CA GLY A 34 -7.27 2.47 -1.03
C GLY A 34 -5.85 1.96 -1.16
N ALA A 35 -5.29 1.32 -0.13
CA ALA A 35 -3.88 0.95 -0.11
C ALA A 35 -3.50 0.13 -1.35
N GLU A 36 -4.26 -0.92 -1.64
CA GLU A 36 -4.02 -1.80 -2.77
C GLU A 36 -4.33 -1.13 -4.12
N ALA A 37 -5.31 -0.22 -4.15
CA ALA A 37 -5.62 0.58 -5.33
C ALA A 37 -4.52 1.60 -5.64
N ASN A 38 -3.92 2.22 -4.60
CA ASN A 38 -2.79 3.14 -4.75
C ASN A 38 -1.58 2.43 -5.38
N VAL A 39 -1.28 1.20 -4.92
CA VAL A 39 -0.26 0.34 -5.54
C VAL A 39 -0.63 0.01 -6.99
N GLY A 40 -1.88 -0.39 -7.22
CA GLY A 40 -2.39 -0.76 -8.54
C GLY A 40 -2.31 0.38 -9.55
N VAL A 41 -2.69 1.60 -9.17
CA VAL A 41 -2.59 2.79 -10.02
C VAL A 41 -1.13 3.08 -10.35
N SER A 42 -0.22 3.05 -9.37
CA SER A 42 1.20 3.26 -9.60
C SER A 42 1.77 2.23 -10.60
N LEU A 43 1.48 0.93 -10.39
CA LEU A 43 1.92 -0.14 -11.29
C LEU A 43 1.36 0.01 -12.72
N SER A 44 0.10 0.41 -12.84
CA SER A 44 -0.50 0.69 -14.14
C SER A 44 0.20 1.85 -14.85
N ARG A 45 0.57 2.91 -14.12
CA ARG A 45 1.35 4.04 -14.64
C ARG A 45 2.78 3.67 -15.02
N PHE A 46 3.33 2.62 -14.42
CA PHE A 46 4.62 2.03 -14.81
C PHE A 46 4.51 1.00 -15.95
N GLY A 47 3.34 0.89 -16.59
CA GLY A 47 3.13 0.07 -17.79
C GLY A 47 2.70 -1.37 -17.54
N HIS A 48 2.38 -1.78 -16.30
CA HIS A 48 1.88 -3.13 -16.01
C HIS A 48 0.38 -3.26 -16.26
N GLN A 49 -0.06 -4.49 -16.55
CA GLN A 49 -1.48 -4.84 -16.59
C GLN A 49 -1.98 -5.07 -15.16
N VAL A 50 -2.87 -4.22 -14.68
CA VAL A 50 -3.39 -4.26 -13.31
C VAL A 50 -4.89 -4.46 -13.30
N ALA A 51 -5.37 -5.36 -12.46
CA ALA A 51 -6.79 -5.54 -12.16
C ALA A 51 -7.06 -5.30 -10.67
N MET A 52 -8.16 -4.61 -10.37
CA MET A 52 -8.65 -4.43 -9.02
C MET A 52 -9.79 -5.40 -8.72
N VAL A 53 -9.74 -6.00 -7.55
CA VAL A 53 -10.80 -6.81 -6.95
C VAL A 53 -11.24 -6.13 -5.66
N SER A 54 -12.53 -5.85 -5.54
CA SER A 54 -13.11 -5.14 -4.40
C SER A 54 -14.63 -5.28 -4.39
N THR A 55 -15.29 -4.62 -3.43
CA THR A 55 -16.73 -4.37 -3.46
C THR A 55 -16.98 -2.90 -3.16
N VAL A 56 -17.79 -2.23 -3.98
CA VAL A 56 -18.15 -0.80 -3.86
C VAL A 56 -19.66 -0.65 -3.72
N ALA A 57 -20.10 0.54 -3.29
CA ALA A 57 -21.52 0.87 -3.28
C ALA A 57 -22.08 0.94 -4.72
N GLY A 58 -23.24 0.36 -4.96
CA GLY A 58 -23.98 0.37 -6.24
C GLY A 58 -24.68 1.71 -6.49
N ASN A 59 -23.95 2.83 -6.41
CA ASN A 59 -24.47 4.19 -6.56
C ASN A 59 -23.45 5.11 -7.24
N ALA A 60 -23.78 6.41 -7.35
CA ALA A 60 -22.91 7.39 -8.01
C ALA A 60 -21.51 7.50 -7.40
N LEU A 61 -21.33 7.25 -6.09
CA LEU A 61 -20.01 7.27 -5.45
C LEU A 61 -19.15 6.08 -5.90
N GLY A 62 -19.71 4.87 -5.91
CA GLY A 62 -19.01 3.69 -6.43
C GLY A 62 -18.70 3.83 -7.93
N ALA A 63 -19.65 4.31 -8.72
CA ALA A 63 -19.44 4.57 -10.14
C ALA A 63 -18.29 5.56 -10.39
N HIS A 64 -18.19 6.63 -9.59
CA HIS A 64 -17.08 7.58 -9.65
C HIS A 64 -15.74 6.90 -9.35
N VAL A 65 -15.66 6.11 -8.28
CA VAL A 65 -14.45 5.39 -7.88
C VAL A 65 -13.97 4.46 -9.00
N LEU A 66 -14.88 3.70 -9.61
CA LEU A 66 -14.56 2.82 -10.75
C LEU A 66 -14.11 3.61 -11.99
N GLY A 67 -14.74 4.76 -12.24
CA GLY A 67 -14.34 5.67 -13.33
C GLY A 67 -12.93 6.19 -13.15
N GLU A 68 -12.58 6.57 -11.92
CA GLU A 68 -11.25 7.09 -11.59
C GLU A 68 -10.15 6.02 -11.76
N LEU A 69 -10.38 4.78 -11.29
CA LEU A 69 -9.45 3.66 -11.51
C LEU A 69 -9.24 3.38 -13.01
N ARG A 70 -10.34 3.33 -13.79
CA ARG A 70 -10.28 3.13 -15.26
C ARG A 70 -9.52 4.25 -15.96
N ARG A 71 -9.65 5.49 -15.51
CA ARG A 71 -8.88 6.63 -16.02
C ARG A 71 -7.38 6.43 -15.88
N HIS A 72 -6.95 5.72 -14.84
CA HIS A 72 -5.56 5.34 -14.60
C HIS A 72 -5.15 4.00 -15.24
N GLY A 73 -6.03 3.38 -16.06
CA GLY A 73 -5.70 2.13 -16.78
C GLY A 73 -5.87 0.85 -15.97
N VAL A 74 -6.49 0.92 -14.79
CA VAL A 74 -6.76 -0.26 -13.94
C VAL A 74 -8.04 -0.97 -14.41
N ASP A 75 -7.97 -2.27 -14.63
CA ASP A 75 -9.13 -3.11 -14.94
C ASP A 75 -10.02 -3.28 -13.70
N THR A 76 -11.27 -2.85 -13.80
CA THR A 76 -12.24 -2.87 -12.69
C THR A 76 -13.28 -3.97 -12.82
N ARG A 77 -13.17 -4.90 -13.78
CA ARG A 77 -14.16 -5.98 -14.00
C ARG A 77 -14.27 -6.95 -12.82
N GLY A 78 -13.25 -7.03 -11.98
CA GLY A 78 -13.26 -7.81 -10.73
C GLY A 78 -13.89 -7.07 -9.54
N VAL A 79 -14.39 -5.84 -9.72
CA VAL A 79 -15.03 -5.08 -8.64
C VAL A 79 -16.55 -5.31 -8.68
N ARG A 80 -17.08 -5.76 -7.54
CA ARG A 80 -18.53 -5.95 -7.34
C ARG A 80 -19.20 -4.64 -6.93
N GLU A 81 -20.45 -4.49 -7.29
CA GLU A 81 -21.32 -3.40 -6.83
C GLU A 81 -22.38 -3.95 -5.88
N ASP A 82 -22.45 -3.44 -4.67
CA ASP A 82 -23.48 -3.77 -3.66
C ASP A 82 -24.52 -2.66 -3.63
N ALA A 83 -25.75 -2.96 -4.11
CA ALA A 83 -26.84 -2.00 -4.23
C ALA A 83 -27.25 -1.39 -2.86
N GLU A 84 -27.12 -2.14 -1.78
CA GLU A 84 -27.42 -1.71 -0.40
C GLU A 84 -26.16 -1.25 0.34
N GLY A 85 -25.00 -1.25 -0.36
CA GLY A 85 -23.72 -0.93 0.22
C GLY A 85 -23.48 0.58 0.35
N ARG A 86 -22.56 0.94 1.26
CA ARG A 86 -22.00 2.29 1.35
C ARG A 86 -20.51 2.28 1.02
N MET A 87 -19.98 3.41 0.53
CA MET A 87 -18.54 3.59 0.42
C MET A 87 -17.90 3.75 1.79
N GLY A 88 -16.72 3.17 1.96
CA GLY A 88 -15.85 3.54 3.05
C GLY A 88 -15.33 4.96 2.85
N LEU A 89 -15.29 5.75 3.93
CA LEU A 89 -14.81 7.12 3.92
C LEU A 89 -13.69 7.30 4.95
N TYR A 90 -12.82 8.27 4.70
CA TYR A 90 -12.05 8.86 5.76
C TYR A 90 -11.86 10.36 5.54
N PHE A 91 -11.75 11.09 6.65
CA PHE A 91 -11.55 12.53 6.64
C PHE A 91 -10.11 12.83 6.99
N LEU A 92 -9.52 13.80 6.29
CA LEU A 92 -8.13 14.20 6.51
C LEU A 92 -8.05 15.69 6.80
N THR A 93 -7.45 16.02 7.95
CA THR A 93 -6.93 17.36 8.21
C THR A 93 -5.42 17.33 7.99
N THR A 94 -4.94 18.08 7.01
CA THR A 94 -3.49 18.17 6.75
C THR A 94 -2.80 18.95 7.86
N GLY A 95 -1.67 18.43 8.33
CA GLY A 95 -0.85 19.08 9.34
C GLY A 95 -0.26 20.41 8.86
N ALA A 96 0.04 21.29 9.80
CA ALA A 96 0.68 22.56 9.51
C ALA A 96 1.54 23.01 10.70
N VAL A 97 2.78 23.42 10.45
CA VAL A 97 3.74 23.89 11.44
C VAL A 97 3.93 22.85 12.57
N GLN A 98 3.28 23.05 13.73
CA GLN A 98 3.32 22.13 14.89
C GLN A 98 2.08 21.24 15.00
N ARG A 99 1.05 21.52 14.20
CA ARG A 99 -0.19 20.73 14.19
C ARG A 99 0.01 19.48 13.34
N ALA A 100 -0.12 18.30 13.96
CA ALA A 100 -0.08 17.03 13.25
C ALA A 100 -1.27 16.87 12.27
N SER A 101 -1.11 16.04 11.25
CA SER A 101 -2.25 15.59 10.44
C SER A 101 -3.15 14.69 11.26
N GLU A 102 -4.46 14.80 11.05
CA GLU A 102 -5.46 13.98 11.72
C GLU A 102 -6.31 13.23 10.71
N VAL A 103 -6.60 11.96 11.02
CA VAL A 103 -7.45 11.08 10.22
C VAL A 103 -8.63 10.61 11.06
N VAL A 104 -9.85 10.84 10.56
CA VAL A 104 -11.08 10.30 11.12
C VAL A 104 -11.64 9.27 10.16
N TYR A 105 -11.80 8.01 10.61
CA TYR A 105 -12.32 6.92 9.79
C TYR A 105 -13.83 6.81 9.92
N ASP A 106 -14.52 6.72 8.77
CA ASP A 106 -15.93 6.34 8.65
C ASP A 106 -16.05 5.24 7.58
N ARG A 107 -15.50 4.05 7.89
CA ARG A 107 -15.42 2.91 6.97
C ARG A 107 -15.98 1.60 7.54
N ALA A 108 -16.62 1.65 8.70
CA ALA A 108 -17.33 0.50 9.22
C ALA A 108 -18.53 0.19 8.33
N ASP A 109 -18.83 -1.10 8.21
CA ASP A 109 -19.98 -1.59 7.45
C ASP A 109 -20.03 -1.05 6.01
N SER A 110 -18.85 -0.68 5.45
CA SER A 110 -18.73 -0.38 4.02
C SER A 110 -19.06 -1.63 3.20
N ALA A 111 -19.41 -1.44 1.93
CA ALA A 111 -19.67 -2.55 1.01
C ALA A 111 -18.53 -3.58 1.02
N PHE A 112 -17.26 -3.12 1.06
CA PHE A 112 -16.10 -4.00 1.15
C PHE A 112 -15.99 -4.66 2.54
N ALA A 113 -16.18 -3.92 3.63
CA ALA A 113 -16.05 -4.46 4.99
C ALA A 113 -17.09 -5.55 5.31
N ARG A 114 -18.23 -5.55 4.60
CA ARG A 114 -19.28 -6.56 4.70
C ARG A 114 -19.10 -7.72 3.73
N SER A 115 -18.13 -7.66 2.81
CA SER A 115 -17.91 -8.73 1.84
C SER A 115 -17.30 -9.96 2.51
N THR A 116 -17.70 -11.13 2.02
CA THR A 116 -17.28 -12.45 2.52
C THR A 116 -16.38 -13.17 1.53
N ALA A 117 -15.72 -14.23 1.95
CA ALA A 117 -14.90 -15.05 1.08
C ALA A 117 -15.71 -15.67 -0.10
N ALA A 118 -17.00 -15.93 0.10
CA ALA A 118 -17.89 -16.50 -0.93
C ALA A 118 -18.25 -15.50 -2.04
N ASP A 119 -18.02 -14.22 -1.81
CA ASP A 119 -18.29 -13.17 -2.79
C ASP A 119 -17.26 -13.11 -3.94
N TYR A 120 -16.15 -13.85 -3.83
CA TYR A 120 -15.02 -13.76 -4.75
C TYR A 120 -14.66 -15.12 -5.34
N ASP A 121 -14.84 -15.28 -6.65
CA ASP A 121 -14.37 -16.47 -7.41
C ASP A 121 -12.87 -16.32 -7.73
N TRP A 122 -12.02 -16.66 -6.75
CA TRP A 122 -10.58 -16.50 -6.86
C TRP A 122 -9.96 -17.21 -8.07
N PRO A 123 -10.34 -18.46 -8.44
CA PRO A 123 -9.82 -19.09 -9.64
C PRO A 123 -10.02 -18.26 -10.91
N SER A 124 -11.21 -17.67 -11.08
CA SER A 124 -11.53 -16.80 -12.21
C SER A 124 -10.83 -15.44 -12.11
N LEU A 125 -10.83 -14.81 -10.94
CA LEU A 125 -10.25 -13.50 -10.69
C LEU A 125 -8.72 -13.50 -10.86
N LEU A 126 -8.05 -14.60 -10.50
CA LEU A 126 -6.60 -14.76 -10.59
C LEU A 126 -6.13 -15.38 -11.91
N GLN A 127 -7.04 -15.68 -12.85
CA GLN A 127 -6.66 -16.26 -14.14
C GLN A 127 -5.63 -15.38 -14.87
N GLY A 128 -4.48 -15.95 -15.19
CA GLY A 128 -3.37 -15.26 -15.86
C GLY A 128 -2.64 -14.23 -15.01
N ALA A 129 -2.93 -14.16 -13.71
CA ALA A 129 -2.19 -13.32 -12.78
C ALA A 129 -0.80 -13.92 -12.47
N GLN A 130 0.20 -13.06 -12.36
CA GLN A 130 1.53 -13.42 -11.85
C GLN A 130 1.69 -13.05 -10.39
N TRP A 131 0.99 -11.99 -9.95
CA TRP A 131 1.04 -11.49 -8.59
C TRP A 131 -0.36 -11.13 -8.09
N LEU A 132 -0.58 -11.41 -6.81
CA LEU A 132 -1.67 -10.85 -6.00
C LEU A 132 -1.05 -9.90 -4.97
N HIS A 133 -1.51 -8.65 -4.94
CA HIS A 133 -1.13 -7.66 -3.92
C HIS A 133 -2.24 -7.47 -2.90
N LEU A 134 -1.88 -7.58 -1.62
CA LEU A 134 -2.75 -7.46 -0.45
C LEU A 134 -2.12 -6.54 0.59
N SER A 135 -2.90 -6.04 1.53
CA SER A 135 -2.37 -5.35 2.70
C SER A 135 -3.08 -5.72 4.01
N GLY A 136 -2.40 -5.49 5.14
CA GLY A 136 -2.93 -5.74 6.48
C GLY A 136 -4.00 -4.76 6.94
N VAL A 137 -4.32 -3.74 6.13
CA VAL A 137 -5.45 -2.86 6.43
C VAL A 137 -6.78 -3.51 6.09
N SER A 138 -6.84 -4.34 5.04
CA SER A 138 -8.07 -5.02 4.63
C SER A 138 -8.60 -5.99 5.68
N PRO A 139 -7.80 -6.95 6.22
CA PRO A 139 -8.28 -7.84 7.27
C PRO A 139 -8.57 -7.13 8.60
N ALA A 140 -8.06 -5.92 8.81
CA ALA A 140 -8.33 -5.13 10.02
C ALA A 140 -9.76 -4.52 10.07
N LEU A 141 -10.54 -4.61 8.99
CA LEU A 141 -11.88 -4.02 8.90
C LEU A 141 -12.98 -4.87 9.53
N GLY A 142 -12.78 -6.18 9.68
CA GLY A 142 -13.77 -7.08 10.27
C GLY A 142 -13.48 -8.55 9.99
N PRO A 143 -14.21 -9.47 10.67
CA PRO A 143 -13.94 -10.90 10.58
C PRO A 143 -14.19 -11.47 9.17
N ASP A 144 -15.24 -11.04 8.48
CA ASP A 144 -15.63 -11.57 7.17
C ASP A 144 -14.58 -11.22 6.11
N VAL A 145 -14.17 -9.95 6.04
CA VAL A 145 -13.15 -9.50 5.09
C VAL A 145 -11.76 -10.03 5.47
N ALA A 146 -11.48 -10.31 6.75
CA ALA A 146 -10.26 -11.01 7.15
C ALA A 146 -10.22 -12.41 6.55
N GLN A 147 -11.32 -13.17 6.61
CA GLN A 147 -11.43 -14.48 5.96
C GLN A 147 -11.36 -14.38 4.44
N ALA A 148 -11.96 -13.35 3.83
CA ALA A 148 -11.85 -13.11 2.39
C ALA A 148 -10.40 -12.85 1.96
N THR A 149 -9.64 -12.07 2.76
CA THR A 149 -8.21 -11.78 2.50
C THR A 149 -7.36 -13.05 2.63
N LEU A 150 -7.59 -13.87 3.64
CA LEU A 150 -6.92 -15.16 3.80
C LEU A 150 -7.25 -16.12 2.65
N ALA A 151 -8.52 -16.18 2.24
CA ALA A 151 -8.96 -17.00 1.10
C ALA A 151 -8.26 -16.56 -0.21
N ALA A 152 -8.12 -15.24 -0.44
CA ALA A 152 -7.39 -14.69 -1.57
C ALA A 152 -5.93 -15.16 -1.60
N ALA A 153 -5.23 -15.02 -0.47
CA ALA A 153 -3.83 -15.40 -0.35
C ALA A 153 -3.61 -16.90 -0.56
N ARG A 154 -4.44 -17.73 0.07
CA ARG A 154 -4.40 -19.21 -0.09
C ARG A 154 -4.68 -19.63 -1.52
N ALA A 155 -5.70 -19.03 -2.17
CA ALA A 155 -6.03 -19.31 -3.56
C ALA A 155 -4.89 -18.93 -4.52
N ALA A 156 -4.26 -17.78 -4.30
CA ALA A 156 -3.08 -17.36 -5.07
C ALA A 156 -1.96 -18.41 -4.97
N ARG A 157 -1.61 -18.85 -3.76
CA ARG A 157 -0.60 -19.91 -3.56
C ARG A 157 -0.96 -21.22 -4.25
N ALA A 158 -2.21 -21.66 -4.13
CA ALA A 158 -2.69 -22.90 -4.77
C ALA A 158 -2.62 -22.84 -6.30
N LEU A 159 -2.78 -21.65 -6.88
CA LEU A 159 -2.71 -21.40 -8.33
C LEU A 159 -1.29 -21.04 -8.84
N GLY A 160 -0.28 -21.03 -7.95
CA GLY A 160 1.09 -20.64 -8.32
C GLY A 160 1.27 -19.14 -8.58
N VAL A 161 0.32 -18.30 -8.13
CA VAL A 161 0.40 -16.85 -8.18
C VAL A 161 1.19 -16.36 -6.98
N ARG A 162 2.20 -15.52 -7.21
CA ARG A 162 3.01 -14.94 -6.13
C ARG A 162 2.22 -13.91 -5.34
N VAL A 163 2.48 -13.82 -4.03
CA VAL A 163 1.80 -12.90 -3.12
C VAL A 163 2.73 -11.80 -2.66
N SER A 164 2.30 -10.57 -2.85
CA SER A 164 2.89 -9.35 -2.30
C SER A 164 2.00 -8.85 -1.15
N PHE A 165 2.56 -8.63 0.02
CA PHE A 165 1.80 -8.23 1.19
C PHE A 165 2.42 -7.01 1.88
N ASP A 166 1.64 -5.95 2.08
CA ASP A 166 2.02 -4.80 2.91
C ASP A 166 1.49 -5.01 4.33
N GLY A 167 2.37 -5.04 5.32
CA GLY A 167 2.01 -5.21 6.74
C GLY A 167 0.98 -4.20 7.21
N ASN A 168 1.16 -2.93 6.87
CA ASN A 168 0.19 -1.83 6.99
C ASN A 168 -0.64 -1.85 8.30
N PHE A 169 0.01 -2.20 9.41
CA PHE A 169 -0.64 -2.43 10.69
C PHE A 169 -1.32 -1.18 11.24
N ARG A 170 -2.61 -1.30 11.55
CA ARG A 170 -3.45 -0.20 12.07
C ARG A 170 -4.13 -0.61 13.37
N PRO A 171 -3.50 -0.40 14.56
CA PRO A 171 -4.02 -0.88 15.85
C PRO A 171 -5.47 -0.51 16.12
N LYS A 172 -5.87 0.73 15.80
CA LYS A 172 -7.25 1.22 16.04
C LYS A 172 -8.31 0.45 15.24
N LEU A 173 -7.99 -0.06 14.05
CA LEU A 173 -8.92 -0.86 13.26
C LEU A 173 -9.09 -2.24 13.87
N TRP A 174 -8.01 -2.91 14.23
CA TRP A 174 -8.02 -4.23 14.88
C TRP A 174 -8.76 -4.21 16.23
N GLN A 175 -8.51 -3.18 17.05
CA GLN A 175 -9.17 -3.00 18.35
C GLN A 175 -10.70 -2.88 18.25
N ARG A 176 -11.21 -2.38 17.12
CA ARG A 176 -12.64 -2.11 16.93
C ARG A 176 -13.51 -3.37 17.00
N TRP A 177 -13.02 -4.49 16.47
CA TRP A 177 -13.75 -5.76 16.43
C TRP A 177 -13.08 -6.89 17.23
N GLY A 178 -11.98 -6.58 17.90
CA GLY A 178 -11.27 -7.54 18.77
C GLY A 178 -10.59 -8.69 18.03
N GLY A 179 -10.20 -8.47 16.77
CA GLY A 179 -9.52 -9.48 15.95
C GLY A 179 -8.12 -9.81 16.47
N ASP A 180 -7.75 -11.09 16.36
CA ASP A 180 -6.38 -11.53 16.61
C ASP A 180 -5.47 -11.14 15.44
N ALA A 181 -4.96 -9.90 15.52
CA ALA A 181 -4.08 -9.36 14.48
C ALA A 181 -2.82 -10.21 14.30
N GLN A 182 -2.25 -10.73 15.39
CA GLN A 182 -1.04 -11.54 15.33
C GLN A 182 -1.28 -12.82 14.53
N ALA A 183 -2.31 -13.59 14.86
CA ALA A 183 -2.61 -14.84 14.17
C ALA A 183 -2.94 -14.62 12.70
N ILE A 184 -3.79 -13.64 12.39
CA ILE A 184 -4.24 -13.36 11.00
C ILE A 184 -3.08 -12.87 10.14
N LEU A 185 -2.29 -11.91 10.64
CA LEU A 185 -1.14 -11.38 9.91
C LEU A 185 -0.05 -12.44 9.74
N HIS A 186 0.20 -13.28 10.77
CA HIS A 186 1.14 -14.39 10.67
C HIS A 186 0.75 -15.33 9.52
N GLU A 187 -0.52 -15.68 9.41
CA GLU A 187 -1.00 -16.54 8.32
C GLU A 187 -0.86 -15.88 6.93
N LEU A 188 -1.15 -14.58 6.81
CA LEU A 188 -0.96 -13.83 5.55
C LEU A 188 0.51 -13.74 5.15
N PHE A 189 1.41 -13.48 6.11
CA PHE A 189 2.85 -13.51 5.87
C PHE A 189 3.33 -14.90 5.43
N ALA A 190 2.73 -15.97 5.97
CA ALA A 190 3.00 -17.33 5.56
C ALA A 190 2.64 -17.63 4.10
N GLN A 191 1.87 -16.79 3.42
CA GLN A 191 1.56 -16.90 2.00
C GLN A 191 2.41 -15.96 1.12
N ALA A 192 3.13 -14.99 1.70
CA ALA A 192 3.78 -13.93 0.96
C ALA A 192 5.16 -14.33 0.38
N ASP A 193 5.44 -13.90 -0.84
CA ASP A 193 6.76 -13.99 -1.48
C ASP A 193 7.58 -12.71 -1.24
N ILE A 194 6.90 -11.56 -1.10
CA ILE A 194 7.48 -10.29 -0.69
C ILE A 194 6.58 -9.60 0.33
N VAL A 195 7.20 -8.99 1.34
CA VAL A 195 6.49 -8.18 2.33
C VAL A 195 7.04 -6.76 2.38
N PHE A 196 6.12 -5.80 2.52
CA PHE A 196 6.43 -4.41 2.87
C PHE A 196 6.17 -4.26 4.36
N ALA A 197 7.25 -4.30 5.15
CA ALA A 197 7.16 -4.32 6.61
C ALA A 197 8.46 -3.79 7.23
N ASP A 198 8.36 -3.16 8.38
CA ASP A 198 9.52 -2.84 9.20
C ASP A 198 9.59 -3.75 10.44
N TYR A 199 10.59 -3.51 11.31
CA TYR A 199 10.77 -4.31 12.52
C TYR A 199 9.54 -4.31 13.43
N ARG A 200 8.73 -3.23 13.45
CA ARG A 200 7.54 -3.10 14.31
C ARG A 200 6.42 -4.03 13.85
N ASP A 201 6.24 -4.19 12.54
CA ASP A 201 5.28 -5.13 11.98
C ASP A 201 5.70 -6.57 12.34
N ILE A 202 6.99 -6.89 12.20
CA ILE A 202 7.54 -8.22 12.52
C ILE A 202 7.45 -8.51 14.03
N GLU A 203 7.67 -7.50 14.89
CA GLU A 203 7.46 -7.63 16.34
C GLU A 203 6.03 -8.05 16.66
N VAL A 204 5.04 -7.46 16.02
CA VAL A 204 3.62 -7.84 16.22
C VAL A 204 3.37 -9.27 15.73
N ILE A 205 3.84 -9.58 14.52
CA ILE A 205 3.53 -10.85 13.83
C ILE A 205 4.20 -12.03 14.53
N LEU A 206 5.45 -11.89 14.96
CA LEU A 206 6.21 -12.96 15.61
C LEU A 206 6.11 -12.94 17.14
N GLY A 207 5.52 -11.91 17.73
CA GLY A 207 5.40 -11.76 19.17
C GLY A 207 6.76 -11.60 19.88
N GLN A 208 7.77 -11.04 19.22
CA GLN A 208 9.13 -10.87 19.76
C GLN A 208 9.59 -9.41 19.64
N ARG A 209 10.68 -9.06 20.33
CA ARG A 209 11.28 -7.73 20.29
C ARG A 209 12.67 -7.76 19.68
N PHE A 210 13.05 -6.65 19.04
CA PHE A 210 14.38 -6.45 18.47
C PHE A 210 15.11 -5.31 19.24
N GLU A 211 16.20 -5.68 19.94
CA GLU A 211 16.89 -4.79 20.92
C GLU A 211 18.08 -4.01 20.33
N GLN A 212 18.38 -4.15 19.03
CA GLN A 212 19.48 -3.45 18.38
C GLN A 212 19.33 -1.92 18.55
N ALA A 213 20.42 -1.21 18.81
CA ALA A 213 20.39 0.24 19.02
C ALA A 213 20.12 1.01 17.71
N ASP A 214 20.66 0.51 16.60
CA ASP A 214 20.47 1.10 15.28
C ASP A 214 19.22 0.57 14.58
N VAL A 215 18.45 1.46 13.94
CA VAL A 215 17.19 1.12 13.27
C VAL A 215 17.43 0.19 12.07
N VAL A 216 18.50 0.37 11.31
CA VAL A 216 18.83 -0.51 10.17
C VAL A 216 19.12 -1.92 10.70
N ALA A 217 19.95 -2.04 11.74
CA ALA A 217 20.24 -3.32 12.37
C ALA A 217 18.99 -4.00 12.94
N LYS A 218 18.01 -3.23 13.47
CA LYS A 218 16.71 -3.78 13.87
C LYS A 218 15.94 -4.37 12.69
N VAL A 219 15.89 -3.65 11.58
CA VAL A 219 15.20 -4.11 10.36
C VAL A 219 15.87 -5.37 9.80
N GLU A 220 17.20 -5.42 9.79
CA GLU A 220 17.96 -6.60 9.34
C GLU A 220 17.70 -7.83 10.23
N ALA A 221 17.70 -7.63 11.55
CA ALA A 221 17.37 -8.71 12.50
C ALA A 221 15.92 -9.18 12.35
N ALA A 222 14.99 -8.26 12.15
CA ALA A 222 13.58 -8.56 11.90
C ALA A 222 13.40 -9.35 10.58
N ALA A 223 14.10 -8.95 9.52
CA ALA A 223 14.08 -9.66 8.25
C ALA A 223 14.63 -11.09 8.38
N ALA A 224 15.75 -11.26 9.08
CA ALA A 224 16.31 -12.59 9.34
C ALA A 224 15.32 -13.49 10.10
N ALA A 225 14.64 -12.94 11.12
CA ALA A 225 13.59 -13.66 11.86
C ALA A 225 12.39 -14.00 10.97
N ALA A 226 11.94 -13.06 10.13
CA ALA A 226 10.84 -13.28 9.19
C ALA A 226 11.20 -14.35 8.15
N PHE A 227 12.40 -14.32 7.59
CA PHE A 227 12.87 -15.36 6.66
C PHE A 227 12.98 -16.73 7.32
N ALA A 228 13.35 -16.80 8.59
CA ALA A 228 13.36 -18.07 9.34
C ALA A 228 11.96 -18.61 9.58
N ALA A 229 11.01 -17.74 9.97
CA ALA A 229 9.63 -18.11 10.26
C ALA A 229 8.82 -18.47 9.01
N PHE A 230 9.08 -17.81 7.86
CA PHE A 230 8.31 -17.92 6.62
C PHE A 230 9.19 -18.43 5.47
N PRO A 231 9.30 -19.76 5.25
CA PRO A 231 10.25 -20.34 4.28
C PRO A 231 10.08 -19.89 2.82
N GLN A 232 8.87 -19.52 2.40
CA GLN A 232 8.58 -19.05 1.03
C GLN A 232 8.88 -17.56 0.82
N LEU A 233 8.98 -16.76 1.90
CA LEU A 233 9.28 -15.35 1.81
C LEU A 233 10.67 -15.12 1.19
N GLN A 234 10.74 -14.38 0.10
CA GLN A 234 11.98 -14.10 -0.63
C GLN A 234 12.51 -12.70 -0.36
N TRP A 235 11.62 -11.73 -0.17
CA TRP A 235 11.98 -10.32 -0.05
C TRP A 235 11.26 -9.62 1.09
N MET A 236 11.96 -8.75 1.76
CA MET A 236 11.39 -7.76 2.70
C MET A 236 11.89 -6.38 2.32
N ALA A 237 10.97 -5.43 2.14
CA ALA A 237 11.28 -4.04 1.82
C ALA A 237 10.62 -3.09 2.80
N CYS A 238 11.30 -2.01 3.15
CA CYS A 238 10.73 -0.96 3.98
C CYS A 238 11.31 0.40 3.67
N THR A 239 10.56 1.46 4.00
CA THR A 239 11.07 2.82 4.07
C THR A 239 11.53 3.15 5.48
N GLN A 240 12.58 3.96 5.57
CA GLN A 240 13.07 4.54 6.82
C GLN A 240 12.75 6.02 6.81
N ARG A 241 11.78 6.44 7.63
CA ARG A 241 11.34 7.82 7.68
C ARG A 241 11.70 8.48 9.00
N GLN A 242 12.41 9.59 8.90
CA GLN A 242 12.62 10.54 9.99
C GLN A 242 11.79 11.80 9.70
N ALA A 243 10.78 12.07 10.53
CA ALA A 243 10.00 13.31 10.45
C ALA A 243 10.78 14.42 11.14
N ILE A 244 11.14 15.46 10.39
CA ILE A 244 11.81 16.68 10.88
C ILE A 244 10.76 17.74 11.21
N SER A 245 9.78 17.89 10.32
CA SER A 245 8.55 18.66 10.53
C SER A 245 7.38 17.99 9.81
N VAL A 246 6.18 18.57 9.81
CA VAL A 246 5.01 18.01 9.10
C VAL A 246 5.19 17.96 7.58
N ASP A 247 6.02 18.84 7.02
CA ASP A 247 6.26 18.96 5.59
C ASP A 247 7.76 18.79 5.22
N HIS A 248 8.57 18.29 6.17
CA HIS A 248 9.99 17.96 5.94
C HIS A 248 10.32 16.60 6.54
N HIS A 249 10.64 15.64 5.69
CA HIS A 249 11.06 14.29 6.09
C HIS A 249 12.39 13.92 5.43
N ALA A 250 13.23 13.18 6.18
CA ALA A 250 14.29 12.38 5.59
C ALA A 250 13.75 10.97 5.33
N LEU A 251 13.88 10.49 4.10
CA LEU A 251 13.34 9.20 3.66
C LEU A 251 14.43 8.34 3.04
N GLY A 252 14.71 7.19 3.66
CA GLY A 252 15.56 6.12 3.14
C GLY A 252 14.75 4.87 2.84
N ALA A 253 15.39 3.85 2.25
CA ALA A 253 14.74 2.57 1.99
C ALA A 253 15.75 1.41 2.04
N LEU A 254 15.26 0.23 2.42
CA LEU A 254 15.97 -1.03 2.43
C LEU A 254 15.19 -2.07 1.61
N LEU A 255 15.94 -2.93 0.90
CA LEU A 255 15.45 -4.15 0.29
C LEU A 255 16.37 -5.29 0.72
N LEU A 256 15.81 -6.30 1.37
CA LEU A 256 16.52 -7.44 1.93
C LEU A 256 16.01 -8.73 1.29
N GLY A 257 16.91 -9.57 0.84
CA GLY A 257 16.64 -10.86 0.22
C GLY A 257 16.97 -12.01 1.16
N ARG A 258 16.22 -13.10 1.05
CA ARG A 258 16.49 -14.38 1.76
C ARG A 258 17.88 -14.93 1.44
N ASP A 259 18.38 -14.70 0.23
CA ASP A 259 19.69 -15.14 -0.25
C ASP A 259 20.88 -14.34 0.32
N GLY A 260 20.61 -13.40 1.23
CA GLY A 260 21.59 -12.47 1.78
C GLY A 260 21.75 -11.17 1.02
N THR A 261 21.00 -10.97 -0.06
CA THR A 261 20.97 -9.69 -0.77
C THR A 261 20.56 -8.55 0.18
N ARG A 262 21.34 -7.47 0.13
CA ARG A 262 21.11 -6.25 0.90
C ARG A 262 21.31 -5.04 0.00
N ALA A 263 20.25 -4.30 -0.24
CA ALA A 263 20.31 -3.03 -0.97
C ALA A 263 19.71 -1.91 -0.13
N GLN A 264 20.37 -0.74 -0.15
CA GLN A 264 19.95 0.44 0.61
C GLN A 264 19.99 1.67 -0.30
N ALA A 265 18.85 2.33 -0.44
CA ALA A 265 18.82 3.59 -1.17
C ALA A 265 19.34 4.74 -0.30
N PRO A 266 20.08 5.71 -0.89
CA PRO A 266 20.51 6.90 -0.17
C PRO A 266 19.32 7.69 0.38
N VAL A 267 19.50 8.27 1.59
CA VAL A 267 18.46 9.09 2.22
C VAL A 267 18.19 10.35 1.39
N ARG A 268 16.93 10.60 1.08
CA ARG A 268 16.46 11.81 0.39
C ARG A 268 15.79 12.76 1.36
N GLN A 269 16.09 14.06 1.23
CA GLN A 269 15.39 15.11 1.96
C GLN A 269 14.14 15.52 1.16
N LEU A 270 12.97 15.32 1.76
CA LEU A 270 11.68 15.71 1.18
C LEU A 270 11.20 16.96 1.90
N GLN A 271 11.36 18.12 1.26
CA GLN A 271 10.94 19.42 1.80
C GLN A 271 9.71 19.93 1.05
N GLY A 272 8.84 20.64 1.77
CA GLY A 272 7.62 21.18 1.16
C GLY A 272 6.62 20.09 0.77
N ILE A 273 6.51 19.03 1.57
CA ILE A 273 5.60 17.91 1.30
C ILE A 273 4.16 18.45 1.12
N VAL A 274 3.58 18.13 -0.04
CA VAL A 274 2.21 18.49 -0.40
C VAL A 274 1.21 17.52 0.22
N ASP A 275 1.45 16.20 0.02
CA ASP A 275 0.60 15.15 0.56
C ASP A 275 1.41 13.85 0.73
N ARG A 276 1.42 13.32 1.95
CA ARG A 276 2.17 12.09 2.27
C ARG A 276 1.37 10.79 2.11
N ILE A 277 0.03 10.90 1.93
CA ILE A 277 -0.82 9.71 1.79
C ILE A 277 -0.48 9.00 0.47
N GLY A 278 -0.38 7.70 0.49
CA GLY A 278 0.00 6.89 -0.68
C GLY A 278 1.51 6.81 -0.95
N GLY A 279 2.37 7.49 -0.14
CA GLY A 279 3.83 7.43 -0.34
C GLY A 279 4.42 6.03 -0.11
N GLY A 280 3.93 5.29 0.89
CA GLY A 280 4.28 3.89 1.14
C GLY A 280 3.81 2.98 0.00
N ASP A 281 2.59 3.19 -0.46
CA ASP A 281 2.00 2.42 -1.57
C ASP A 281 2.77 2.65 -2.87
N ALA A 282 3.18 3.90 -3.16
CA ALA A 282 4.02 4.23 -4.30
C ALA A 282 5.42 3.59 -4.20
N PHE A 283 6.00 3.52 -3.00
CA PHE A 283 7.24 2.78 -2.74
C PHE A 283 7.05 1.29 -3.03
N ALA A 284 5.99 0.68 -2.50
CA ALA A 284 5.68 -0.73 -2.73
C ALA A 284 5.51 -1.05 -4.21
N ALA A 285 4.78 -0.21 -4.94
CA ALA A 285 4.63 -0.32 -6.39
C ALA A 285 5.96 -0.22 -7.13
N GLY A 286 6.84 0.70 -6.70
CA GLY A 286 8.17 0.86 -7.30
C GLY A 286 9.08 -0.35 -7.08
N ILE A 287 9.06 -0.95 -5.89
CA ILE A 287 9.78 -2.20 -5.61
C ILE A 287 9.23 -3.35 -6.48
N LEU A 288 7.91 -3.51 -6.53
CA LEU A 288 7.29 -4.54 -7.38
C LEU A 288 7.62 -4.33 -8.86
N HIS A 289 7.60 -3.07 -9.33
CA HIS A 289 8.00 -2.75 -10.70
C HIS A 289 9.45 -3.17 -10.99
N GLY A 290 10.39 -2.84 -10.10
CA GLY A 290 11.80 -3.21 -10.29
C GLY A 290 12.00 -4.72 -10.36
N ILE A 291 11.34 -5.49 -9.46
CA ILE A 291 11.38 -6.96 -9.47
C ILE A 291 10.77 -7.52 -10.76
N LEU A 292 9.63 -6.99 -11.21
CA LEU A 292 8.93 -7.44 -12.42
C LEU A 292 9.69 -7.09 -13.70
N SER A 293 10.45 -6.00 -13.69
CA SER A 293 11.25 -5.52 -14.82
C SER A 293 12.67 -6.11 -14.84
N GLY A 294 13.03 -6.91 -13.82
CA GLY A 294 14.34 -7.56 -13.75
C GLY A 294 15.48 -6.60 -13.38
N PHE A 295 15.18 -5.53 -12.66
CA PHE A 295 16.21 -4.64 -12.12
C PHE A 295 17.03 -5.39 -11.06
N ASP A 296 18.30 -5.03 -10.90
CA ASP A 296 19.06 -5.47 -9.72
C ASP A 296 18.48 -4.85 -8.42
N ALA A 297 18.96 -5.33 -7.29
CA ALA A 297 18.42 -4.92 -5.99
C ALA A 297 18.65 -3.43 -5.69
N ASP A 298 19.81 -2.88 -6.10
CA ASP A 298 20.12 -1.45 -5.89
C ASP A 298 19.24 -0.56 -6.77
N ALA A 299 19.08 -0.88 -8.04
CA ALA A 299 18.18 -0.17 -8.95
C ALA A 299 16.74 -0.26 -8.45
N THR A 300 16.29 -1.43 -8.00
CA THR A 300 14.95 -1.69 -7.47
C THR A 300 14.65 -0.79 -6.26
N VAL A 301 15.53 -0.77 -5.25
CA VAL A 301 15.30 0.02 -4.04
C VAL A 301 15.36 1.53 -4.30
N ARG A 302 16.24 1.98 -5.21
CA ARG A 302 16.31 3.39 -5.62
C ARG A 302 15.07 3.83 -6.38
N PHE A 303 14.56 2.98 -7.29
CA PHE A 303 13.32 3.25 -8.01
C PHE A 303 12.12 3.33 -7.05
N GLY A 304 12.00 2.37 -6.12
CA GLY A 304 10.95 2.40 -5.10
C GLY A 304 10.98 3.67 -4.24
N LEU A 305 12.17 4.06 -3.75
CA LEU A 305 12.34 5.29 -2.96
C LEU A 305 11.99 6.54 -3.76
N ALA A 306 12.38 6.59 -5.04
CA ALA A 306 12.07 7.73 -5.93
C ALA A 306 10.56 7.83 -6.20
N ALA A 307 9.88 6.71 -6.46
CA ALA A 307 8.43 6.67 -6.65
C ALA A 307 7.69 7.16 -5.40
N GLY A 308 8.07 6.67 -4.21
CA GLY A 308 7.55 7.16 -2.93
C GLY A 308 7.83 8.65 -2.71
N GLY A 309 9.03 9.11 -3.05
CA GLY A 309 9.42 10.51 -2.95
C GLY A 309 8.58 11.42 -3.83
N LEU A 310 8.38 11.06 -5.12
CA LEU A 310 7.54 11.82 -6.05
C LEU A 310 6.10 11.95 -5.57
N LYS A 311 5.54 10.88 -4.98
CA LYS A 311 4.19 10.92 -4.43
C LYS A 311 4.00 12.03 -3.39
N HIS A 312 5.01 12.35 -2.60
CA HIS A 312 4.93 13.41 -1.59
C HIS A 312 4.72 14.81 -2.19
N SER A 313 4.95 15.00 -3.48
CA SER A 313 4.72 16.27 -4.20
C SER A 313 3.34 16.38 -4.84
N ILE A 314 2.51 15.34 -4.74
CA ILE A 314 1.24 15.22 -5.49
C ILE A 314 0.08 15.12 -4.51
N PRO A 315 -0.97 15.97 -4.62
CA PRO A 315 -2.18 15.83 -3.81
C PRO A 315 -2.96 14.57 -4.17
N GLY A 316 -3.71 14.03 -3.22
CA GLY A 316 -4.49 12.79 -3.39
C GLY A 316 -3.72 11.54 -2.98
N ASP A 317 -4.35 10.37 -3.09
CA ASP A 317 -3.80 9.10 -2.64
C ASP A 317 -2.97 8.43 -3.74
N PHE A 318 -3.37 8.60 -5.00
CA PHE A 318 -2.73 7.98 -6.14
C PHE A 318 -1.40 8.65 -6.50
N ASN A 319 -0.48 7.84 -7.02
CA ASN A 319 0.75 8.29 -7.63
C ASN A 319 0.65 8.16 -9.17
N PRO A 320 0.25 9.22 -9.89
CA PRO A 320 0.00 9.15 -11.33
C PRO A 320 1.26 9.33 -12.19
N VAL A 321 2.46 9.36 -11.59
CA VAL A 321 3.71 9.53 -12.33
C VAL A 321 4.03 8.30 -13.18
N SER A 322 4.71 8.51 -14.31
CA SER A 322 5.18 7.46 -15.20
C SER A 322 6.51 6.84 -14.71
N GLU A 323 6.86 5.67 -15.26
CA GLU A 323 8.19 5.08 -15.08
C GLU A 323 9.30 6.05 -15.47
N ALA A 324 9.14 6.77 -16.59
CA ALA A 324 10.11 7.75 -17.05
C ALA A 324 10.34 8.90 -16.06
N ASP A 325 9.28 9.37 -15.37
CA ASP A 325 9.40 10.38 -14.33
C ASP A 325 10.22 9.88 -13.14
N VAL A 326 10.01 8.63 -12.73
CA VAL A 326 10.76 8.00 -11.63
C VAL A 326 12.23 7.81 -12.02
N LEU A 327 12.50 7.27 -13.21
CA LEU A 327 13.86 7.05 -13.71
C LEU A 327 14.63 8.37 -13.82
N ALA A 328 13.98 9.43 -14.26
CA ALA A 328 14.61 10.74 -14.32
C ALA A 328 15.00 11.28 -12.95
N LEU A 329 14.22 11.02 -11.91
CA LEU A 329 14.59 11.38 -10.53
C LEU A 329 15.73 10.49 -9.98
N VAL A 330 15.81 9.20 -10.39
CA VAL A 330 16.90 8.32 -10.00
C VAL A 330 18.22 8.75 -10.64
N GLY A 331 18.19 9.18 -11.90
CA GLY A 331 19.39 9.53 -12.68
C GLY A 331 19.96 10.92 -12.41
N GLU A 332 19.13 11.89 -12.07
CA GLU A 332 19.54 13.30 -11.94
C GLU A 332 18.68 14.06 -10.91
N GLU A 333 19.33 14.72 -9.95
CA GLU A 333 18.70 15.75 -9.11
C GLU A 333 18.65 17.08 -9.87
N ARG A 334 17.83 17.17 -10.92
CA ARG A 334 17.57 18.44 -11.60
C ARG A 334 16.20 18.97 -11.23
N PHE A 335 16.18 20.17 -10.63
CA PHE A 335 14.95 20.90 -10.27
C PHE A 335 14.52 21.89 -11.39
N ASP A 336 15.10 21.77 -12.59
CA ASP A 336 14.83 22.67 -13.69
C ASP A 336 13.63 22.22 -14.57
N VAL A 337 13.07 23.15 -15.34
CA VAL A 337 11.94 22.87 -16.23
C VAL A 337 12.36 21.85 -17.29
N ARG A 338 11.69 20.71 -17.34
CA ARG A 338 11.82 19.74 -18.43
C ARG A 338 11.13 20.29 -19.68
N ARG A 339 11.85 20.37 -20.80
CA ARG A 339 11.37 20.81 -22.11
C ARG A 339 11.37 19.65 -23.09
#